data_c086b0c4fe06a1b73fb2277271cd6de4
#
_entry.id   c086b0c4fe06a1b73fb2277271cd6de4
#
_cell.length_a   1.000
_cell.length_b   1.000
_cell.length_c   1.000
_cell.angle_alpha   90.00
_cell.angle_beta   90.00
_cell.angle_gamma   90.00
#
_symmetry.space_group_name_H-M   'P 1'
#
loop_
_entity.id
_entity.type
_entity.pdbx_description
1 polymer ?
#
loop_
_entity_poly.entity_id
_entity_poly.type
_entity_poly.pdbx_seq_one_letter_code
_entity_poly.pdbx_strand_id
1 'polypeptide(L)'
;MLQIRPAEPADLDAIAAIQAASPEAALWPPAEYLQYDARVAVCARRVAGFLVARRTAEGEAEVLTLAVAPEFRGQGVGRALMGAFLDGFRGDVFLEVRCTNSSARGFYKSLGFQELTLRKDYYGTPPEAAIVMKFHSC
;
A
#
# COMPACT_ATOMS: atom_id res chain seq x y z
N MET A 1 3.57 -5.77 -19.74
CA MET A 1 3.15 -6.82 -18.78
C MET A 1 3.72 -6.52 -17.40
N LEU A 2 2.90 -6.62 -16.38
CA LEU A 2 3.35 -6.40 -15.01
C LEU A 2 3.94 -7.68 -14.42
N GLN A 3 5.04 -7.50 -13.69
CA GLN A 3 5.63 -8.56 -12.89
C GLN A 3 5.69 -8.07 -11.44
N ILE A 4 5.14 -8.85 -10.52
CA ILE A 4 5.21 -8.55 -9.09
C ILE A 4 6.31 -9.42 -8.49
N ARG A 5 7.24 -8.81 -7.80
CA ARG A 5 8.33 -9.51 -7.15
C ARG A 5 8.73 -8.83 -5.84
N PRO A 6 9.48 -9.52 -4.96
CA PRO A 6 9.99 -8.87 -3.75
C PRO A 6 10.90 -7.68 -4.10
N ALA A 7 10.84 -6.65 -3.28
CA ALA A 7 11.71 -5.49 -3.43
C ALA A 7 13.14 -5.85 -3.05
N GLU A 8 14.09 -5.24 -3.75
CA GLU A 8 15.52 -5.44 -3.54
C GLU A 8 16.19 -4.09 -3.26
N PRO A 9 17.41 -4.07 -2.70
CA PRO A 9 18.11 -2.80 -2.47
C PRO A 9 18.23 -1.93 -3.72
N ALA A 10 18.37 -2.53 -4.90
CA ALA A 10 18.45 -1.80 -6.16
C ALA A 10 17.15 -1.05 -6.49
N ASP A 11 16.04 -1.38 -5.85
CA ASP A 11 14.74 -0.73 -6.09
C ASP A 11 14.53 0.52 -5.24
N LEU A 12 15.39 0.78 -4.25
CA LEU A 12 15.14 1.83 -3.26
C LEU A 12 15.06 3.23 -3.86
N ASP A 13 15.85 3.54 -4.86
CA ASP A 13 15.80 4.85 -5.52
C ASP A 13 14.45 5.05 -6.22
N ALA A 14 13.97 4.02 -6.91
CA ALA A 14 12.68 4.08 -7.57
C ALA A 14 11.54 4.20 -6.56
N ILE A 15 11.60 3.45 -5.47
CA ILE A 15 10.61 3.52 -4.39
C ILE A 15 10.58 4.93 -3.80
N ALA A 16 11.76 5.51 -3.52
CA ALA A 16 11.84 6.86 -2.99
C ALA A 16 11.21 7.89 -3.93
N ALA A 17 11.45 7.76 -5.23
CA ALA A 17 10.88 8.66 -6.22
C ALA A 17 9.36 8.56 -6.28
N ILE A 18 8.83 7.33 -6.24
CA ILE A 18 7.37 7.11 -6.23
C ILE A 18 6.74 7.68 -4.97
N GLN A 19 7.39 7.46 -3.82
CA GLN A 19 6.90 7.97 -2.54
C GLN A 19 6.86 9.51 -2.52
N ALA A 20 7.90 10.14 -3.05
CA ALA A 20 7.97 11.60 -3.15
C ALA A 20 6.86 12.17 -4.04
N ALA A 21 6.44 11.42 -5.07
CA ALA A 21 5.36 11.81 -5.97
C ALA A 21 3.97 11.42 -5.44
N SER A 22 3.89 10.86 -4.25
CA SER A 22 2.65 10.32 -3.66
C SER A 22 2.48 10.92 -2.26
N PRO A 23 2.07 12.19 -2.14
CA PRO A 23 2.04 12.89 -0.84
C PRO A 23 1.15 12.24 0.20
N GLU A 24 0.24 11.37 -0.22
CA GLU A 24 -0.67 10.66 0.68
C GLU A 24 -0.14 9.30 1.14
N ALA A 25 1.00 8.86 0.59
CA ALA A 25 1.63 7.64 1.04
C ALA A 25 2.39 7.88 2.36
N ALA A 26 2.61 6.80 3.10
CA ALA A 26 3.38 6.87 4.34
C ALA A 26 4.81 7.34 4.05
N LEU A 27 5.33 8.22 4.91
CA LEU A 27 6.64 8.85 4.72
C LEU A 27 7.70 8.16 5.59
N TRP A 28 7.95 6.89 5.33
CA TRP A 28 9.01 6.15 6.01
C TRP A 28 10.27 6.15 5.14
N PRO A 29 11.46 6.07 5.74
CA PRO A 29 12.69 5.89 4.95
C PRO A 29 12.58 4.60 4.13
N PRO A 30 12.77 4.67 2.80
CA PRO A 30 12.58 3.48 1.96
C PRO A 30 13.44 2.28 2.37
N ALA A 31 14.63 2.50 2.90
CA ALA A 31 15.49 1.41 3.34
C ALA A 31 14.85 0.56 4.45
N GLU A 32 13.98 1.14 5.26
CA GLU A 32 13.28 0.40 6.31
C GLU A 32 12.26 -0.58 5.75
N TYR A 33 11.76 -0.35 4.54
CA TYR A 33 10.76 -1.22 3.94
C TYR A 33 11.28 -2.62 3.67
N LEU A 34 12.59 -2.78 3.45
CA LEU A 34 13.17 -4.09 3.12
C LEU A 34 13.10 -5.09 4.28
N GLN A 35 12.87 -4.63 5.51
CA GLN A 35 12.71 -5.53 6.65
C GLN A 35 11.30 -6.10 6.76
N TYR A 36 10.37 -5.63 5.93
CA TYR A 36 8.99 -6.08 5.89
C TYR A 36 8.70 -6.82 4.59
N ASP A 37 7.45 -7.18 4.36
CA ASP A 37 7.01 -7.73 3.08
C ASP A 37 6.85 -6.57 2.10
N ALA A 38 7.92 -6.26 1.40
CA ALA A 38 7.94 -5.19 0.42
C ALA A 38 7.97 -5.80 -0.98
N ARG A 39 7.06 -5.36 -1.84
CA ARG A 39 6.92 -5.84 -3.21
C ARG A 39 6.92 -4.69 -4.18
N VAL A 40 7.48 -4.93 -5.37
CA VAL A 40 7.42 -3.97 -6.47
C VAL A 40 6.68 -4.58 -7.65
N ALA A 41 6.01 -3.71 -8.40
CA ALA A 41 5.46 -4.05 -9.70
C ALA A 41 6.38 -3.48 -10.76
N VAL A 42 6.82 -4.33 -11.68
CA VAL A 42 7.76 -3.94 -12.73
C VAL A 42 7.05 -4.03 -14.06
N CYS A 43 7.14 -2.95 -14.85
CA CYS A 43 6.59 -2.87 -16.19
C CYS A 43 7.66 -2.31 -17.12
N ALA A 44 7.99 -3.05 -18.18
CA ALA A 44 9.03 -2.64 -19.14
C ALA A 44 10.33 -2.26 -18.44
N ARG A 45 10.77 -3.06 -17.47
CA ARG A 45 12.01 -2.88 -16.69
C ARG A 45 11.99 -1.66 -15.77
N ARG A 46 10.82 -1.05 -15.55
CA ARG A 46 10.68 0.09 -14.66
C ARG A 46 9.80 -0.28 -13.48
N VAL A 47 10.18 0.19 -12.31
CA VAL A 47 9.32 0.02 -11.12
C VAL A 47 8.11 0.95 -11.27
N ALA A 48 6.94 0.35 -11.43
CA ALA A 48 5.69 1.08 -11.64
C ALA A 48 4.96 1.40 -10.34
N GLY A 49 5.23 0.63 -9.28
CA GLY A 49 4.60 0.83 -7.99
C GLY A 49 5.19 -0.10 -6.94
N PHE A 50 4.80 0.11 -5.69
CA PHE A 50 5.26 -0.76 -4.61
C PHE A 50 4.19 -0.88 -3.52
N LEU A 51 4.28 -1.97 -2.77
CA LEU A 51 3.43 -2.25 -1.62
C LEU A 51 4.32 -2.74 -0.48
N VAL A 52 4.06 -2.26 0.73
CA VAL A 52 4.76 -2.73 1.93
C VAL A 52 3.71 -3.16 2.95
N ALA A 53 3.86 -4.37 3.46
CA ALA A 53 3.00 -4.91 4.50
C ALA A 53 3.84 -5.57 5.58
N ARG A 54 3.26 -5.71 6.77
CA ARG A 54 3.90 -6.43 7.87
C ARG A 54 2.90 -7.33 8.55
N ARG A 55 3.39 -8.45 9.09
CA ARG A 55 2.57 -9.30 9.94
C ARG A 55 2.58 -8.71 11.35
N THR A 56 1.39 -8.48 11.90
CA THR A 56 1.24 -7.91 13.24
C THR A 56 0.93 -8.98 14.27
N ALA A 57 0.35 -10.08 13.82
CA ALA A 57 0.05 -11.25 14.64
C ALA A 57 -0.17 -12.44 13.71
N GLU A 58 -0.30 -13.63 14.26
CA GLU A 58 -0.68 -14.80 13.47
C GLU A 58 -2.05 -14.57 12.85
N GLY A 59 -2.16 -14.76 11.54
CA GLY A 59 -3.41 -14.52 10.83
C GLY A 59 -3.79 -13.05 10.71
N GLU A 60 -2.82 -12.13 10.87
CA GLU A 60 -3.10 -10.70 10.83
C GLU A 60 -1.93 -9.94 10.21
N ALA A 61 -2.25 -9.03 9.31
CA ALA A 61 -1.26 -8.18 8.66
C ALA A 61 -1.78 -6.77 8.48
N GLU A 62 -0.85 -5.84 8.31
CA GLU A 62 -1.17 -4.44 8.02
C GLU A 62 -0.45 -4.02 6.76
N VAL A 63 -1.16 -3.39 5.83
CA VAL A 63 -0.56 -2.73 4.68
C VAL A 63 -0.12 -1.34 5.12
N LEU A 64 1.19 -1.11 5.10
CA LEU A 64 1.78 0.15 5.56
C LEU A 64 1.70 1.23 4.49
N THR A 65 1.93 0.86 3.23
CA THR A 65 1.87 1.80 2.13
C THR A 65 1.67 1.05 0.81
N LEU A 66 1.00 1.73 -0.11
CA LEU A 66 0.80 1.30 -1.48
C LEU A 66 0.85 2.54 -2.35
N ALA A 67 1.74 2.58 -3.30
CA ALA A 67 1.86 3.74 -4.18
C ALA A 67 2.22 3.32 -5.60
N VAL A 68 1.75 4.09 -6.57
CA VAL A 68 1.95 3.86 -8.00
C VAL A 68 2.60 5.10 -8.60
N ALA A 69 3.62 4.89 -9.43
CA ALA A 69 4.28 5.98 -10.13
C ALA A 69 3.25 6.75 -10.98
N PRO A 70 3.35 8.09 -11.05
CA PRO A 70 2.35 8.88 -11.76
C PRO A 70 2.10 8.42 -13.20
N GLU A 71 3.14 8.07 -13.93
CA GLU A 71 3.04 7.66 -15.33
C GLU A 71 2.38 6.28 -15.52
N PHE A 72 2.22 5.53 -14.44
CA PHE A 72 1.57 4.21 -14.47
C PHE A 72 0.22 4.17 -13.79
N ARG A 73 -0.30 5.32 -13.32
CA ARG A 73 -1.61 5.36 -12.67
C ARG A 73 -2.73 5.07 -13.65
N GLY A 74 -3.81 4.46 -13.13
CA GLY A 74 -4.97 4.11 -13.95
C GLY A 74 -4.78 2.89 -14.81
N GLN A 75 -3.72 2.10 -14.60
CA GLN A 75 -3.40 0.92 -15.41
C GLN A 75 -3.48 -0.38 -14.62
N GLY A 76 -4.04 -0.35 -13.42
CA GLY A 76 -4.24 -1.56 -12.62
C GLY A 76 -3.03 -2.01 -11.82
N VAL A 77 -1.99 -1.18 -11.67
CA VAL A 77 -0.78 -1.54 -10.93
C VAL A 77 -1.09 -1.76 -9.45
N GLY A 78 -1.81 -0.83 -8.82
CA GLY A 78 -2.17 -0.96 -7.41
C GLY A 78 -3.03 -2.18 -7.14
N ARG A 79 -3.98 -2.45 -8.04
CA ARG A 79 -4.83 -3.63 -7.93
C ARG A 79 -4.02 -4.92 -8.06
N ALA A 80 -3.06 -4.96 -8.96
CA ALA A 80 -2.19 -6.12 -9.14
C ALA A 80 -1.32 -6.37 -7.90
N LEU A 81 -0.73 -5.31 -7.33
CA LEU A 81 0.08 -5.41 -6.12
C LEU A 81 -0.74 -5.93 -4.93
N MET A 82 -1.90 -5.33 -4.70
CA MET A 82 -2.75 -5.75 -3.58
C MET A 82 -3.28 -7.17 -3.80
N GLY A 83 -3.69 -7.49 -5.03
CA GLY A 83 -4.19 -8.84 -5.36
C GLY A 83 -3.14 -9.90 -5.11
N ALA A 84 -1.90 -9.66 -5.50
CA ALA A 84 -0.80 -10.60 -5.26
C ALA A 84 -0.55 -10.80 -3.76
N PHE A 85 -0.63 -9.72 -2.98
CA PHE A 85 -0.47 -9.84 -1.53
C PHE A 85 -1.62 -10.62 -0.89
N LEU A 86 -2.85 -10.29 -1.24
CA LEU A 86 -4.04 -10.93 -0.66
C LEU A 86 -4.14 -12.41 -1.04
N ASP A 87 -3.74 -12.77 -2.26
CA ASP A 87 -3.75 -14.16 -2.71
C ASP A 87 -2.83 -15.05 -1.88
N GLY A 88 -1.73 -14.49 -1.39
CA GLY A 88 -0.74 -15.24 -0.62
C GLY A 88 -0.95 -15.16 0.88
N PHE A 89 -2.00 -14.51 1.35
CA PHE A 89 -2.22 -14.29 2.78
C PHE A 89 -3.56 -14.86 3.23
N ARG A 90 -3.56 -15.50 4.39
CA ARG A 90 -4.79 -16.00 5.03
C ARG A 90 -4.98 -15.31 6.37
N GLY A 91 -6.12 -14.66 6.53
CA GLY A 91 -6.46 -13.96 7.75
C GLY A 91 -6.97 -12.56 7.48
N ASP A 92 -6.78 -11.69 8.45
CA ASP A 92 -7.29 -10.31 8.40
C ASP A 92 -6.19 -9.36 7.97
N VAL A 93 -6.51 -8.49 7.02
CA VAL A 93 -5.60 -7.46 6.53
C VAL A 93 -6.18 -6.09 6.85
N PHE A 94 -5.39 -5.27 7.50
CA PHE A 94 -5.80 -3.92 7.90
C PHE A 94 -4.97 -2.88 7.16
N LEU A 95 -5.56 -1.72 6.97
CA LEU A 95 -4.84 -0.53 6.51
C LEU A 95 -5.53 0.71 7.06
N GLU A 96 -4.81 1.82 7.01
CA GLU A 96 -5.36 3.11 7.38
C GLU A 96 -5.29 4.05 6.18
N VAL A 97 -6.30 4.86 6.01
CA VAL A 97 -6.38 5.82 4.92
C VAL A 97 -6.93 7.13 5.47
N ARG A 98 -6.42 8.26 4.96
CA ARG A 98 -6.94 9.57 5.34
C ARG A 98 -8.42 9.66 5.01
N CYS A 99 -9.18 10.19 5.96
CA CYS A 99 -10.63 10.35 5.81
C CYS A 99 -11.01 11.10 4.53
N THR A 100 -10.22 12.10 4.15
CA THR A 100 -10.47 12.93 2.97
C THR A 100 -10.00 12.29 1.66
N ASN A 101 -9.24 11.20 1.72
CA ASN A 101 -8.74 10.54 0.52
C ASN A 101 -9.82 9.64 -0.08
N SER A 102 -10.81 10.24 -0.72
CA SER A 102 -11.96 9.53 -1.29
C SER A 102 -11.55 8.54 -2.37
N SER A 103 -10.54 8.87 -3.17
CA SER A 103 -10.02 8.02 -4.22
C SER A 103 -9.49 6.70 -3.65
N ALA A 104 -8.65 6.77 -2.63
CA ALA A 104 -8.10 5.59 -1.99
C ALA A 104 -9.18 4.77 -1.27
N ARG A 105 -10.09 5.45 -0.57
CA ARG A 105 -11.19 4.77 0.10
C ARG A 105 -12.04 3.96 -0.88
N GLY A 106 -12.39 4.58 -2.02
CA GLY A 106 -13.15 3.90 -3.07
C GLY A 106 -12.38 2.74 -3.67
N PHE A 107 -11.07 2.92 -3.90
CA PHE A 107 -10.20 1.88 -4.42
C PHE A 107 -10.19 0.65 -3.50
N TYR A 108 -9.95 0.85 -2.21
CA TYR A 108 -9.91 -0.26 -1.25
C TYR A 108 -11.26 -0.94 -1.12
N LYS A 109 -12.35 -0.18 -1.12
CA LYS A 109 -13.70 -0.78 -1.11
C LYS A 109 -13.93 -1.65 -2.34
N SER A 110 -13.45 -1.23 -3.50
CA SER A 110 -13.59 -2.01 -4.73
C SER A 110 -12.85 -3.34 -4.67
N LEU A 111 -11.85 -3.45 -3.79
CA LEU A 111 -11.08 -4.68 -3.57
C LEU A 111 -11.71 -5.57 -2.50
N GLY A 112 -12.72 -5.10 -1.80
CA GLY A 112 -13.40 -5.86 -0.76
C GLY A 112 -13.07 -5.43 0.67
N PHE A 113 -12.30 -4.36 0.85
CA PHE A 113 -12.08 -3.81 2.19
C PHE A 113 -13.33 -3.11 2.68
N GLN A 114 -13.57 -3.21 3.99
CA GLN A 114 -14.68 -2.54 4.65
C GLN A 114 -14.15 -1.52 5.66
N GLU A 115 -14.81 -0.38 5.75
CA GLU A 115 -14.46 0.62 6.75
C GLU A 115 -14.88 0.11 8.12
N LEU A 116 -13.90 0.08 9.03
CA LEU A 116 -14.11 -0.52 10.35
C LEU A 116 -14.30 0.52 11.45
N THR A 117 -13.40 1.51 11.52
CA THR A 117 -13.46 2.53 12.56
C THR A 117 -12.73 3.78 12.13
N LEU A 118 -12.99 4.87 12.84
CA LEU A 118 -12.37 6.17 12.62
C LEU A 118 -11.35 6.43 13.72
N ARG A 119 -10.13 6.81 13.34
CA ARG A 119 -9.09 7.27 14.26
C ARG A 119 -8.91 8.77 14.07
N LYS A 120 -9.24 9.54 15.12
CA LYS A 120 -9.16 11.00 15.05
C LYS A 120 -7.72 11.46 15.26
N ASP A 121 -7.39 12.61 14.65
CA ASP A 121 -6.13 13.32 14.86
C ASP A 121 -4.90 12.48 14.53
N TYR A 122 -5.04 11.59 13.54
CA TYR A 122 -3.97 10.65 13.21
C TYR A 122 -2.91 11.24 12.30
N TYR A 123 -3.31 12.09 11.34
CA TYR A 123 -2.38 12.64 10.35
C TYR A 123 -2.18 14.14 10.51
N GLY A 124 -0.93 14.54 10.38
CA GLY A 124 -0.51 15.85 9.92
C GLY A 124 -0.85 17.06 10.75
N THR A 125 -0.71 18.17 10.07
CA THR A 125 -0.96 19.52 10.61
C THR A 125 -1.72 20.29 9.54
N PRO A 126 -3.01 20.60 9.75
CA PRO A 126 -3.81 20.24 10.91
C PRO A 126 -4.05 18.73 11.01
N PRO A 127 -4.32 18.20 12.22
CA PRO A 127 -4.62 16.80 12.40
C PRO A 127 -5.82 16.38 11.56
N GLU A 128 -5.73 15.19 10.98
CA GLU A 128 -6.76 14.64 10.12
C GLU A 128 -7.11 13.23 10.57
N ALA A 129 -8.40 12.91 10.55
CA ALA A 129 -8.85 11.57 10.90
C ALA A 129 -8.43 10.55 9.86
N ALA A 130 -8.14 9.35 10.30
CA ALA A 130 -7.89 8.19 9.46
C ALA A 130 -9.02 7.20 9.62
N ILE A 131 -9.30 6.48 8.54
CA ILE A 131 -10.24 5.36 8.57
C ILE A 131 -9.44 4.08 8.52
N VAL A 132 -9.70 3.19 9.48
CA VAL A 132 -9.13 1.84 9.48
C VAL A 132 -10.04 0.96 8.64
N MET A 133 -9.46 0.27 7.68
CA MET A 133 -10.19 -0.62 6.79
C MET A 133 -9.67 -2.05 6.97
N LYS A 134 -10.53 -3.02 6.74
CA LYS A 134 -10.25 -4.44 6.96
C LYS A 134 -10.71 -5.28 5.79
N PHE A 135 -9.88 -6.26 5.43
CA PHE A 135 -10.20 -7.29 4.46
C PHE A 135 -9.96 -8.66 5.10
N HIS A 136 -10.89 -9.58 4.94
CA HIS A 136 -10.70 -10.96 5.40
C HIS A 136 -10.35 -11.85 4.22
N SER A 137 -9.15 -12.43 4.23
CA SER A 137 -8.66 -13.32 3.20
C SER A 137 -8.74 -14.77 3.69
N CYS A 138 -9.50 -15.58 2.98
CA CYS A 138 -9.69 -16.99 3.34
C CYS A 138 -8.60 -17.88 2.80
#